data_d7c6e5da65b71fabe90dedef1b7a022b
#
_entry.id   d7c6e5da65b71fabe90dedef1b7a022b
#
_cell.length_a   1.000
_cell.length_b   1.000
_cell.length_c   1.000
_cell.angle_alpha   90.00
_cell.angle_beta   90.00
_cell.angle_gamma   90.00
#
_symmetry.space_group_name_H-M   'P 1'
#
loop_
_entity.id
_entity.type
_entity.pdbx_description
1 polymer ?
#
loop_
_entity_poly.entity_id
_entity_poly.type
_entity_poly.pdbx_seq_one_letter_code
_entity_poly.pdbx_strand_id
1 'polypeptide(L)'
;EITTRLVGSEMCIRDSYTGALDELFDCQFGRLPYRSLRFDFEHYEKESYQGHSVVNYTVSEDFTRITEFKYLTGQKNTDGTTIVKEYPFAYTGAEGEIPYYAILEPKNQELYEKYHALAGGLPHFYLLGRLAEYKYYNIDAMTKKAMELADAIMAENTKR
;
A
#
# COMPACT_ATOMS: atom_id res chain seq x y z
N GLU A 1 25.88 3.22 -4.39
CA GLU A 1 25.21 4.24 -3.57
C GLU A 1 23.85 3.80 -2.99
N ILE A 2 23.17 2.80 -3.62
CA ILE A 2 21.93 2.20 -3.07
C ILE A 2 22.17 1.55 -1.71
N THR A 3 23.36 1.02 -1.48
CA THR A 3 23.76 0.41 -0.20
C THR A 3 23.72 1.35 0.99
N THR A 4 23.88 2.64 0.81
CA THR A 4 23.89 3.61 1.92
C THR A 4 22.50 3.97 2.44
N ARG A 5 21.44 3.77 1.67
CA ARG A 5 20.05 3.97 2.13
C ARG A 5 19.43 2.74 2.80
N LEU A 6 19.91 1.55 2.46
CA LEU A 6 19.45 0.29 3.04
C LEU A 6 20.26 -0.15 4.26
N VAL A 7 21.42 0.48 4.51
CA VAL A 7 22.31 0.08 5.60
C VAL A 7 22.06 0.92 6.82
N GLY A 8 21.14 0.46 7.62
CA GLY A 8 20.99 0.93 8.99
C GLY A 8 21.97 0.34 9.99
N SER A 9 22.70 -0.67 9.67
CA SER A 9 23.84 -1.22 10.43
C SER A 9 24.38 -2.47 9.74
N GLU A 10 25.64 -2.78 9.95
CA GLU A 10 26.32 -4.03 9.52
C GLU A 10 25.69 -5.32 10.11
N MET A 11 24.57 -5.19 10.81
CA MET A 11 23.85 -6.29 11.47
C MET A 11 22.56 -6.71 10.79
N CYS A 12 22.11 -6.02 9.72
CA CYS A 12 20.92 -6.45 8.96
C CYS A 12 21.28 -7.66 8.10
N ILE A 13 21.00 -8.83 8.61
CA ILE A 13 21.26 -10.09 7.94
C ILE A 13 20.19 -10.35 6.86
N ARG A 14 19.04 -9.70 6.93
CA ARG A 14 17.88 -9.85 6.04
C ARG A 14 16.99 -8.63 6.04
N ASP A 15 16.58 -8.22 4.84
CA ASP A 15 15.69 -7.09 4.64
C ASP A 15 14.38 -7.53 4.01
N SER A 16 13.25 -7.05 4.56
CA SER A 16 11.93 -7.23 3.97
C SER A 16 11.37 -5.86 3.57
N TYR A 17 11.22 -5.63 2.28
CA TYR A 17 10.78 -4.36 1.72
C TYR A 17 9.31 -4.39 1.33
N THR A 18 8.55 -3.38 1.75
CA THR A 18 7.10 -3.29 1.50
C THR A 18 6.70 -2.02 0.75
N GLY A 19 7.63 -1.12 0.48
CA GLY A 19 7.41 0.14 -0.23
C GLY A 19 7.29 -0.01 -1.75
N ALA A 20 7.15 1.11 -2.45
CA ALA A 20 7.12 1.14 -3.90
C ALA A 20 8.49 0.76 -4.48
N LEU A 21 8.52 -0.24 -5.38
CA LEU A 21 9.76 -0.85 -5.80
C LEU A 21 10.61 0.08 -6.69
N ASP A 22 9.97 0.95 -7.46
CA ASP A 22 10.66 1.97 -8.27
C ASP A 22 11.36 3.01 -7.40
N GLU A 23 10.75 3.40 -6.26
CA GLU A 23 11.34 4.37 -5.34
C GLU A 23 12.58 3.82 -4.62
N LEU A 24 12.63 2.51 -4.37
CA LEU A 24 13.82 1.85 -3.84
C LEU A 24 15.04 2.07 -4.72
N PHE A 25 14.85 2.15 -6.03
CA PHE A 25 15.90 2.30 -7.04
C PHE A 25 15.88 3.69 -7.70
N ASP A 26 15.44 4.73 -6.97
CA ASP A 26 15.42 6.14 -7.42
C ASP A 26 14.73 6.34 -8.78
N CYS A 27 13.73 5.51 -9.08
CA CYS A 27 12.94 5.53 -10.31
C CYS A 27 13.78 5.50 -11.62
N GLN A 28 14.95 4.84 -11.61
CA GLN A 28 15.93 4.89 -12.71
C GLN A 28 15.40 4.40 -14.07
N PHE A 29 14.34 3.61 -14.11
CA PHE A 29 13.65 3.17 -15.34
C PHE A 29 12.34 3.93 -15.58
N GLY A 30 12.04 4.94 -14.76
CA GLY A 30 10.79 5.67 -14.73
C GLY A 30 9.87 5.20 -13.61
N ARG A 31 8.88 6.03 -13.25
CA ARG A 31 7.94 5.71 -12.16
C ARG A 31 6.97 4.60 -12.56
N LEU A 32 6.75 3.68 -11.64
CA LEU A 32 5.63 2.74 -11.72
C LEU A 32 4.32 3.49 -11.49
N PRO A 33 3.31 3.28 -12.35
CA PRO A 33 2.02 3.91 -12.18
C PRO A 33 1.26 3.36 -10.98
N TYR A 34 0.92 4.23 -10.05
CA TYR A 34 0.03 3.94 -8.91
C TYR A 34 -1.16 4.88 -8.91
N ARG A 35 -2.21 4.46 -8.23
CA ARG A 35 -3.33 5.31 -7.83
C ARG A 35 -3.12 5.76 -6.40
N SER A 36 -3.27 7.07 -6.18
CA SER A 36 -3.30 7.70 -4.88
C SER A 36 -4.73 8.05 -4.47
N LEU A 37 -4.94 8.46 -3.24
CA LEU A 37 -6.22 8.87 -2.68
C LEU A 37 -6.07 10.18 -1.92
N ARG A 38 -7.01 11.11 -2.16
CA ARG A 38 -7.22 12.27 -1.31
C ARG A 38 -8.41 11.99 -0.41
N PHE A 39 -8.28 12.34 0.86
CA PHE A 39 -9.28 12.13 1.89
C PHE A 39 -9.87 13.45 2.34
N ASP A 40 -11.16 13.65 2.13
CA ASP A 40 -11.89 14.81 2.61
C ASP A 40 -12.75 14.41 3.80
N PHE A 41 -12.40 14.95 4.98
CA PHE A 41 -13.11 14.72 6.23
C PHE A 41 -14.19 15.78 6.42
N GLU A 42 -15.41 15.34 6.71
CA GLU A 42 -16.56 16.19 6.96
C GLU A 42 -17.24 15.77 8.26
N HIS A 43 -17.63 16.75 9.08
CA HIS A 43 -18.40 16.53 10.30
C HIS A 43 -19.82 17.05 10.14
N TYR A 44 -20.79 16.29 10.63
CA TYR A 44 -22.21 16.64 10.59
C TYR A 44 -22.84 16.50 11.97
N GLU A 45 -23.59 17.52 12.41
CA GLU A 45 -24.38 17.51 13.63
C GLU A 45 -25.71 16.75 13.39
N LYS A 46 -25.62 15.46 13.13
CA LYS A 46 -26.76 14.56 12.96
C LYS A 46 -26.38 13.15 13.36
N GLU A 47 -27.39 12.37 13.72
CA GLU A 47 -27.17 11.00 14.24
C GLU A 47 -26.40 10.12 13.24
N SER A 48 -26.71 10.22 11.96
CA SER A 48 -26.03 9.43 10.91
C SER A 48 -26.03 10.15 9.57
N TYR A 49 -25.01 9.91 8.76
CA TYR A 49 -24.91 10.42 7.40
C TYR A 49 -25.53 9.44 6.40
N GLN A 50 -25.10 8.18 6.41
CA GLN A 50 -25.48 7.17 5.42
C GLN A 50 -26.06 5.88 6.02
N GLY A 51 -26.06 5.73 7.35
CA GLY A 51 -26.60 4.56 8.03
C GLY A 51 -25.74 3.30 7.96
N HIS A 52 -24.57 3.38 7.33
CA HIS A 52 -23.65 2.26 7.13
C HIS A 52 -22.20 2.72 7.31
N SER A 53 -21.34 1.79 7.76
CA SER A 53 -19.91 2.10 7.98
C SER A 53 -19.20 2.49 6.68
N VAL A 54 -19.45 1.79 5.59
CA VAL A 54 -18.79 2.00 4.30
C VAL A 54 -19.81 1.85 3.17
N VAL A 55 -19.84 2.84 2.26
CA VAL A 55 -20.61 2.80 1.01
C VAL A 55 -19.67 3.11 -0.15
N ASN A 56 -19.66 2.26 -1.18
CA ASN A 56 -18.90 2.48 -2.40
C ASN A 56 -19.78 3.14 -3.46
N TYR A 57 -19.22 4.13 -4.15
CA TYR A 57 -19.84 4.87 -5.24
C TYR A 57 -19.11 4.56 -6.54
N THR A 58 -19.82 4.12 -7.55
CA THR A 58 -19.19 3.54 -8.76
C THR A 58 -19.68 4.15 -10.06
N VAL A 59 -20.61 5.11 -10.04
CA VAL A 59 -21.32 5.55 -11.25
C VAL A 59 -21.16 7.02 -11.56
N SER A 60 -21.53 7.93 -10.64
CA SER A 60 -21.74 9.35 -10.95
C SER A 60 -20.90 10.31 -10.13
N GLU A 61 -20.38 9.85 -9.01
CA GLU A 61 -19.62 10.68 -8.09
C GLU A 61 -18.13 10.67 -8.48
N ASP A 62 -17.45 11.76 -8.17
CA ASP A 62 -15.99 11.91 -8.34
C ASP A 62 -15.18 11.27 -7.20
N PHE A 63 -15.86 10.86 -6.11
CA PHE A 63 -15.30 10.04 -5.03
C PHE A 63 -15.76 8.58 -5.17
N THR A 64 -14.94 7.67 -4.71
CA THR A 64 -15.21 6.22 -4.84
C THR A 64 -15.82 5.59 -3.60
N ARG A 65 -15.71 6.26 -2.44
CA ARG A 65 -16.15 5.71 -1.15
C ARG A 65 -16.49 6.81 -0.16
N ILE A 66 -17.50 6.54 0.67
CA ILE A 66 -17.73 7.26 1.92
C ILE A 66 -17.59 6.26 3.08
N THR A 67 -16.77 6.60 4.06
CA THR A 67 -16.67 5.88 5.34
C THR A 67 -17.27 6.73 6.44
N GLU A 68 -18.22 6.19 7.20
CA GLU A 68 -18.82 6.81 8.39
C GLU A 68 -18.24 6.13 9.63
N PHE A 69 -17.36 6.83 10.36
CA PHE A 69 -16.49 6.24 11.37
C PHE A 69 -17.24 5.66 12.57
N LYS A 70 -18.31 6.28 13.04
CA LYS A 70 -19.06 5.81 14.22
C LYS A 70 -19.51 4.35 14.11
N TYR A 71 -19.84 3.90 12.89
CA TYR A 71 -20.23 2.51 12.66
C TYR A 71 -19.06 1.53 12.64
N LEU A 72 -17.84 1.99 12.34
CA LEU A 72 -16.62 1.18 12.45
C LEU A 72 -16.14 1.07 13.89
N THR A 73 -16.23 2.16 14.64
CA THR A 73 -15.72 2.24 16.03
C THR A 73 -16.74 1.77 17.06
N GLY A 74 -18.00 1.58 16.67
CA GLY A 74 -19.09 1.22 17.58
C GLY A 74 -19.49 2.34 18.55
N GLN A 75 -19.16 3.59 18.25
CA GLN A 75 -19.54 4.75 19.06
C GLN A 75 -21.06 4.88 19.15
N LYS A 76 -21.54 5.04 20.38
CA LYS A 76 -22.95 5.26 20.71
C LYS A 76 -23.10 6.64 21.35
N ASN A 77 -24.29 7.22 21.22
CA ASN A 77 -24.67 8.50 21.88
C ASN A 77 -23.77 9.66 21.50
N THR A 78 -23.53 9.85 20.21
CA THR A 78 -22.90 11.06 19.68
C THR A 78 -23.93 11.89 18.94
N ASP A 79 -23.98 13.18 19.24
CA ASP A 79 -24.90 14.13 18.57
C ASP A 79 -24.48 14.43 17.14
N GLY A 80 -23.27 13.96 16.74
CA GLY A 80 -22.71 14.14 15.42
C GLY A 80 -22.11 12.88 14.83
N THR A 81 -21.78 12.97 13.53
CA THR A 81 -21.07 11.92 12.80
C THR A 81 -20.00 12.52 11.94
N THR A 82 -18.86 11.80 11.83
CA THR A 82 -17.76 12.18 10.93
C THR A 82 -17.66 11.15 9.82
N ILE A 83 -17.56 11.65 8.60
CA ILE A 83 -17.33 10.85 7.41
C ILE A 83 -15.99 11.21 6.76
N VAL A 84 -15.50 10.33 5.91
CA VAL A 84 -14.44 10.63 4.94
C VAL A 84 -14.88 10.23 3.55
N LYS A 85 -14.65 11.12 2.58
CA LYS A 85 -14.78 10.83 1.14
C LYS A 85 -13.41 10.54 0.55
N GLU A 86 -13.31 9.47 -0.26
CA GLU A 86 -12.07 9.03 -0.91
C GLU A 86 -12.08 9.42 -2.38
N TYR A 87 -11.20 10.33 -2.79
CA TYR A 87 -11.05 10.80 -4.17
C TYR A 87 -9.81 10.17 -4.80
N PRO A 88 -9.95 9.32 -5.83
CA PRO A 88 -8.83 8.70 -6.50
C PRO A 88 -8.15 9.69 -7.48
N PHE A 89 -6.81 9.64 -7.52
CA PHE A 89 -6.02 10.36 -8.52
C PHE A 89 -4.74 9.58 -8.87
N ALA A 90 -4.07 10.01 -9.95
CA ALA A 90 -2.81 9.38 -10.35
C ALA A 90 -1.69 9.82 -9.42
N TYR A 91 -0.95 8.87 -8.84
CA TYR A 91 0.22 9.14 -8.04
C TYR A 91 1.34 9.76 -8.90
N THR A 92 1.89 10.89 -8.47
CA THR A 92 2.98 11.59 -9.18
C THR A 92 4.31 11.52 -8.44
N GLY A 93 4.29 11.13 -7.15
CA GLY A 93 5.43 11.17 -6.25
C GLY A 93 5.70 12.53 -5.67
N ALA A 94 4.72 13.43 -5.70
CA ALA A 94 4.81 14.71 -5.02
C ALA A 94 4.80 14.54 -3.50
N GLU A 95 5.34 15.51 -2.79
CA GLU A 95 5.38 15.50 -1.34
C GLU A 95 3.96 15.38 -0.74
N GLY A 96 3.78 14.45 0.18
CA GLY A 96 2.49 14.17 0.81
C GLY A 96 1.59 13.19 0.05
N GLU A 97 1.91 12.82 -1.18
CA GLU A 97 1.21 11.76 -1.89
C GLU A 97 1.67 10.37 -1.42
N ILE A 98 0.73 9.43 -1.38
CA ILE A 98 1.01 8.04 -1.01
C ILE A 98 0.48 7.12 -2.11
N PRO A 99 1.30 6.17 -2.63
CA PRO A 99 0.82 5.15 -3.55
C PRO A 99 -0.02 4.12 -2.80
N TYR A 100 -1.28 3.91 -3.21
CA TYR A 100 -2.18 2.94 -2.57
C TYR A 100 -2.39 1.67 -3.41
N TYR A 101 -2.51 1.82 -4.73
CA TYR A 101 -2.87 0.74 -5.62
C TYR A 101 -2.05 0.76 -6.90
N ALA A 102 -1.46 -0.38 -7.26
CA ALA A 102 -0.80 -0.57 -8.54
C ALA A 102 -1.80 -0.53 -9.70
N ILE A 103 -1.42 0.11 -10.81
CA ILE A 103 -2.21 0.11 -12.05
C ILE A 103 -1.70 -1.02 -12.94
N LEU A 104 -2.43 -2.16 -12.89
CA LEU A 104 -2.02 -3.42 -13.50
C LEU A 104 -2.33 -3.43 -15.01
N GLU A 105 -1.46 -2.83 -15.81
CA GLU A 105 -1.47 -2.91 -17.27
C GLU A 105 -0.23 -3.65 -17.77
N PRO A 106 -0.24 -4.31 -18.94
CA PRO A 106 0.91 -5.07 -19.45
C PRO A 106 2.20 -4.27 -19.49
N LYS A 107 2.17 -3.04 -20.02
CA LYS A 107 3.34 -2.14 -20.06
C LYS A 107 3.92 -1.80 -18.70
N ASN A 108 3.06 -1.72 -17.66
CA ASN A 108 3.48 -1.40 -16.31
C ASN A 108 4.11 -2.62 -15.65
N GLN A 109 3.62 -3.82 -16.00
CA GLN A 109 4.21 -5.07 -15.56
C GLN A 109 5.62 -5.25 -16.15
N GLU A 110 5.82 -4.91 -17.42
CA GLU A 110 7.16 -4.94 -18.05
C GLU A 110 8.14 -3.97 -17.34
N LEU A 111 7.66 -2.81 -16.93
CA LEU A 111 8.46 -1.86 -16.16
C LEU A 111 8.78 -2.42 -14.75
N TYR A 112 7.78 -3.02 -14.09
CA TYR A 112 7.97 -3.67 -12.79
C TYR A 112 9.02 -4.77 -12.86
N GLU A 113 9.00 -5.63 -13.88
CA GLU A 113 9.97 -6.73 -14.03
C GLU A 113 11.42 -6.24 -14.10
N LYS A 114 11.68 -5.05 -14.64
CA LYS A 114 13.02 -4.44 -14.63
C LYS A 114 13.48 -4.13 -13.20
N TYR A 115 12.62 -3.58 -12.38
CA TYR A 115 12.92 -3.29 -10.97
C TYR A 115 13.02 -4.58 -10.14
N HIS A 116 12.14 -5.53 -10.42
CA HIS A 116 12.14 -6.83 -9.76
C HIS A 116 13.46 -7.58 -10.00
N ALA A 117 14.00 -7.51 -11.21
CA ALA A 117 15.30 -8.10 -11.54
C ALA A 117 16.45 -7.45 -10.74
N LEU A 118 16.41 -6.13 -10.51
CA LEU A 118 17.39 -5.45 -9.65
C LEU A 118 17.30 -5.93 -8.20
N ALA A 119 16.08 -6.01 -7.66
CA ALA A 119 15.86 -6.48 -6.29
C ALA A 119 16.31 -7.94 -6.11
N GLY A 120 16.10 -8.78 -7.12
CA GLY A 120 16.57 -10.17 -7.14
C GLY A 120 18.09 -10.33 -7.09
N GLY A 121 18.83 -9.29 -7.42
CA GLY A 121 20.29 -9.24 -7.28
C GLY A 121 20.79 -8.91 -5.87
N LEU A 122 19.91 -8.50 -4.96
CA LEU A 122 20.27 -8.16 -3.59
C LEU A 122 20.25 -9.41 -2.69
N PRO A 123 21.32 -9.71 -1.96
CA PRO A 123 21.38 -10.88 -1.09
C PRO A 123 20.43 -10.72 0.10
N HIS A 124 19.71 -11.77 0.44
CA HIS A 124 18.80 -11.81 1.60
C HIS A 124 17.76 -10.69 1.64
N PHE A 125 17.32 -10.23 0.47
CA PHE A 125 16.36 -9.16 0.31
C PHE A 125 15.03 -9.73 -0.20
N TYR A 126 13.95 -9.46 0.52
CA TYR A 126 12.62 -10.01 0.26
C TYR A 126 11.62 -8.92 -0.05
N LEU A 127 10.83 -9.11 -1.09
CA LEU A 127 9.71 -8.22 -1.42
C LEU A 127 8.43 -8.78 -0.81
N LEU A 128 7.68 -7.93 -0.11
CA LEU A 128 6.42 -8.31 0.52
C LEU A 128 5.44 -7.14 0.46
N GLY A 129 4.23 -7.38 -0.02
CA GLY A 129 3.19 -6.36 0.00
C GLY A 129 2.78 -5.82 -1.36
N ARG A 130 1.66 -5.09 -1.35
CA ARG A 130 1.02 -4.59 -2.58
C ARG A 130 1.92 -3.73 -3.45
N LEU A 131 2.73 -2.88 -2.83
CA LEU A 131 3.60 -1.94 -3.54
C LEU A 131 4.89 -2.64 -4.01
N ALA A 132 5.56 -3.39 -3.12
CA ALA A 132 6.79 -4.07 -3.44
C ALA A 132 6.62 -5.17 -4.49
N GLU A 133 5.50 -5.89 -4.48
CA GLU A 133 5.20 -6.95 -5.44
C GLU A 133 4.35 -6.47 -6.62
N TYR A 134 3.99 -5.18 -6.66
CA TYR A 134 3.16 -4.56 -7.69
C TYR A 134 1.88 -5.37 -7.98
N LYS A 135 1.17 -5.79 -6.92
CA LYS A 135 0.00 -6.67 -6.97
C LYS A 135 -1.08 -6.23 -6.00
N TYR A 136 -2.32 -6.58 -6.31
CA TYR A 136 -3.42 -6.42 -5.37
C TYR A 136 -3.53 -7.65 -4.47
N TYR A 137 -3.61 -7.41 -3.16
CA TYR A 137 -3.86 -8.43 -2.14
C TYR A 137 -4.98 -7.99 -1.20
N ASN A 138 -5.88 -8.90 -0.85
CA ASN A 138 -6.72 -8.76 0.32
C ASN A 138 -5.91 -9.02 1.61
N ILE A 139 -6.43 -8.61 2.75
CA ILE A 139 -5.72 -8.71 4.05
C ILE A 139 -5.37 -10.17 4.38
N ASP A 140 -6.30 -11.10 4.15
CA ASP A 140 -6.11 -12.54 4.38
C ASP A 140 -4.97 -13.12 3.52
N ALA A 141 -4.97 -12.82 2.23
CA ALA A 141 -3.92 -13.24 1.31
C ALA A 141 -2.55 -12.64 1.68
N MET A 142 -2.54 -11.37 2.12
CA MET A 142 -1.31 -10.70 2.54
C MET A 142 -0.76 -11.30 3.84
N THR A 143 -1.64 -11.59 4.80
CA THR A 143 -1.26 -12.25 6.06
C THR A 143 -0.65 -13.63 5.78
N LYS A 144 -1.29 -14.42 4.91
CA LYS A 144 -0.76 -15.73 4.51
C LYS A 144 0.64 -15.61 3.90
N LYS A 145 0.86 -14.70 2.96
CA LYS A 145 2.18 -14.47 2.36
C LYS A 145 3.24 -14.05 3.38
N ALA A 146 2.88 -13.20 4.35
CA ALA A 146 3.80 -12.79 5.40
C ALA A 146 4.22 -13.98 6.27
N MET A 147 3.29 -14.88 6.60
CA MET A 147 3.59 -16.11 7.34
C MET A 147 4.48 -17.06 6.53
N GLU A 148 4.16 -17.27 5.26
CA GLU A 148 4.96 -18.12 4.36
C GLU A 148 6.40 -17.59 4.21
N LEU A 149 6.58 -16.26 4.09
CA LEU A 149 7.90 -15.65 4.05
C LEU A 149 8.64 -15.83 5.37
N ALA A 150 7.98 -15.64 6.50
CA ALA A 150 8.59 -15.82 7.82
C ALA A 150 9.06 -17.29 8.01
N ASP A 151 8.24 -18.26 7.62
CA ASP A 151 8.60 -19.69 7.68
C ASP A 151 9.81 -20.00 6.78
N ALA A 152 9.85 -19.45 5.57
CA ALA A 152 10.98 -19.63 4.65
C ALA A 152 12.27 -19.07 5.24
N ILE A 153 12.24 -17.85 5.80
CA ILE A 153 13.38 -17.20 6.46
C ILE A 153 13.87 -18.03 7.67
N MET A 154 12.94 -18.56 8.48
CA MET A 154 13.31 -19.42 9.62
C MET A 154 13.95 -20.74 9.17
N ALA A 155 13.42 -21.35 8.12
CA ALA A 155 13.98 -22.59 7.56
C ALA A 155 15.41 -22.41 6.99
N GLU A 156 15.72 -21.26 6.41
CA GLU A 156 17.07 -20.91 5.96
C GLU A 156 18.05 -20.79 7.15
N ASN A 157 17.59 -20.26 8.29
CA ASN A 157 18.41 -20.14 9.50
C ASN A 157 18.77 -21.48 10.12
N THR A 158 17.88 -22.46 10.03
CA THR A 158 18.08 -23.79 10.64
C THR A 158 19.08 -24.65 9.86
N LYS A 159 19.39 -24.26 8.60
CA LYS A 159 20.36 -24.98 7.74
C LYS A 159 21.80 -24.45 7.83
N ARG A 160 22.01 -23.41 8.62
CA ARG A 160 23.35 -22.87 8.94
C ARG A 160 23.79 -23.30 10.33
#